data_b155cc5d960ef3f2f2c0a034005b2fb7
#
_entry.id   b155cc5d960ef3f2f2c0a034005b2fb7
#
_cell.length_a   1.000
_cell.length_b   1.000
_cell.length_c   1.000
_cell.angle_alpha   90.00
_cell.angle_beta   90.00
_cell.angle_gamma   90.00
#
_symmetry.space_group_name_H-M   'P 1'
#
loop_
_entity.id
_entity.type
_entity.pdbx_description
1 polymer ?
#
loop_
_entity_poly.entity_id
_entity_poly.type
_entity_poly.pdbx_seq_one_letter_code
_entity_poly.pdbx_strand_id
1 'polypeptide(L)'
;MLAALVVLASGQPTGAQAPSRESAARAPIDAFFKAFNARDNDALKRTLHYPHVRINEAGGVNIWSDASEAGTNFDALIRSEGWARSSLDSVTMRQNDPVKVHFEVVFSRYKADGTRYATYQSLWIVTNKDGVWGVQARSSFAP
;
A
#
# COMPACT_ATOMS: atom_id res chain seq x y z
N MET A 1 -6.14 63.96 23.01
CA MET A 1 -5.70 62.64 23.48
C MET A 1 -6.27 61.58 22.55
N LEU A 2 -5.48 61.05 21.63
CA LEU A 2 -5.89 59.94 20.73
C LEU A 2 -5.48 58.63 21.40
N ALA A 3 -6.45 57.74 21.66
CA ALA A 3 -6.18 56.38 22.11
C ALA A 3 -6.00 55.48 20.90
N ALA A 4 -4.82 54.88 20.75
CA ALA A 4 -4.52 53.90 19.72
C ALA A 4 -5.06 52.52 20.16
N LEU A 5 -6.00 51.95 19.39
CA LEU A 5 -6.48 50.60 19.59
C LEU A 5 -5.51 49.61 18.92
N VAL A 6 -4.76 48.85 19.74
CA VAL A 6 -3.92 47.75 19.25
C VAL A 6 -4.80 46.53 19.09
N VAL A 7 -5.07 46.11 17.82
CA VAL A 7 -5.72 44.85 17.49
C VAL A 7 -4.68 43.74 17.48
N LEU A 8 -4.66 42.93 18.53
CA LEU A 8 -3.89 41.68 18.56
C LEU A 8 -4.56 40.64 17.67
N ALA A 9 -4.02 40.35 16.51
CA ALA A 9 -4.42 39.26 15.68
C ALA A 9 -3.92 37.94 16.31
N SER A 10 -4.82 37.22 16.98
CA SER A 10 -4.59 35.84 17.46
C SER A 10 -4.59 34.89 16.26
N GLY A 11 -3.37 34.58 15.76
CA GLY A 11 -3.19 33.50 14.80
C GLY A 11 -3.53 32.15 15.45
N GLN A 12 -4.65 31.55 15.03
CA GLN A 12 -4.97 30.18 15.42
C GLN A 12 -3.97 29.23 14.76
N PRO A 13 -3.40 28.24 15.50
CA PRO A 13 -2.60 27.20 14.88
C PRO A 13 -3.51 26.40 13.94
N THR A 14 -3.16 26.33 12.67
CA THR A 14 -3.77 25.41 11.70
C THR A 14 -3.39 23.99 12.12
N GLY A 15 -4.26 23.35 12.91
CA GLY A 15 -4.15 21.94 13.26
C GLY A 15 -4.19 21.11 11.98
N ALA A 16 -3.16 20.31 11.75
CA ALA A 16 -3.16 19.35 10.64
C ALA A 16 -4.39 18.44 10.77
N GLN A 17 -5.28 18.48 9.77
CA GLN A 17 -6.49 17.66 9.75
C GLN A 17 -6.09 16.19 9.69
N ALA A 18 -6.72 15.35 10.53
CA ALA A 18 -6.49 13.91 10.51
C ALA A 18 -6.73 13.35 9.09
N PRO A 19 -5.90 12.39 8.63
CA PRO A 19 -6.07 11.82 7.30
C PRO A 19 -7.46 11.20 7.13
N SER A 20 -8.05 11.32 5.94
CA SER A 20 -9.31 10.66 5.62
C SER A 20 -9.14 9.14 5.75
N ARG A 21 -10.25 8.42 5.97
CA ARG A 21 -10.22 6.95 6.03
C ARG A 21 -9.59 6.33 4.78
N GLU A 22 -9.94 6.85 3.61
CA GLU A 22 -9.36 6.40 2.35
C GLU A 22 -7.84 6.59 2.32
N SER A 23 -7.35 7.77 2.70
CA SER A 23 -5.92 8.06 2.77
C SER A 23 -5.20 7.15 3.79
N ALA A 24 -5.79 6.96 4.97
CA ALA A 24 -5.22 6.09 6.00
C ALA A 24 -5.18 4.61 5.57
N ALA A 25 -6.26 4.11 4.95
CA ALA A 25 -6.33 2.74 4.45
C ALA A 25 -5.43 2.51 3.22
N ARG A 26 -5.16 3.54 2.42
CA ARG A 26 -4.26 3.48 1.26
C ARG A 26 -2.79 3.42 1.66
N ALA A 27 -2.42 4.04 2.77
CA ALA A 27 -1.02 4.16 3.21
C ALA A 27 -0.23 2.83 3.23
N PRO A 28 -0.76 1.68 3.73
CA PRO A 28 -0.04 0.40 3.67
C PRO A 28 0.16 -0.12 2.24
N ILE A 29 -0.68 0.23 1.26
CA ILE A 29 -0.47 -0.12 -0.15
C ILE A 29 0.74 0.66 -0.70
N ASP A 30 0.79 1.98 -0.49
CA ASP A 30 1.90 2.82 -0.92
C ASP A 30 3.23 2.36 -0.27
N ALA A 31 3.19 2.05 1.04
CA ALA A 31 4.33 1.52 1.78
C ALA A 31 4.80 0.15 1.25
N PHE A 32 3.86 -0.73 0.85
CA PHE A 32 4.17 -2.02 0.26
C PHE A 32 4.97 -1.86 -1.03
N PHE A 33 4.53 -1.02 -1.97
CA PHE A 33 5.25 -0.80 -3.23
C PHE A 33 6.62 -0.13 -3.00
N LYS A 34 6.73 0.77 -2.02
CA LYS A 34 8.02 1.34 -1.62
C LYS A 34 8.98 0.27 -1.11
N ALA A 35 8.53 -0.59 -0.20
CA ALA A 35 9.32 -1.69 0.35
C ALA A 35 9.68 -2.74 -0.72
N PHE A 36 8.72 -3.07 -1.60
CA PHE A 36 8.93 -3.99 -2.70
C PHE A 36 10.03 -3.50 -3.65
N ASN A 37 9.98 -2.23 -4.06
CA ASN A 37 11.00 -1.63 -4.92
C ASN A 37 12.38 -1.52 -4.25
N ALA A 38 12.41 -1.34 -2.93
CA ALA A 38 13.64 -1.36 -2.14
C ALA A 38 14.17 -2.79 -1.88
N ARG A 39 13.42 -3.84 -2.25
CA ARG A 39 13.70 -5.25 -1.94
C ARG A 39 13.83 -5.49 -0.43
N ASP A 40 13.12 -4.71 0.37
CA ASP A 40 13.12 -4.75 1.82
C ASP A 40 11.95 -5.61 2.32
N ASN A 41 12.22 -6.91 2.52
CA ASN A 41 11.22 -7.84 3.02
C ASN A 41 10.73 -7.50 4.43
N ASP A 42 11.56 -6.94 5.29
CA ASP A 42 11.15 -6.58 6.64
C ASP A 42 10.20 -5.38 6.64
N ALA A 43 10.47 -4.37 5.81
CA ALA A 43 9.52 -3.28 5.60
C ALA A 43 8.22 -3.78 4.95
N LEU A 44 8.30 -4.69 3.96
CA LEU A 44 7.14 -5.27 3.30
C LEU A 44 6.22 -6.01 4.28
N LYS A 45 6.80 -6.87 5.13
CA LYS A 45 6.06 -7.63 6.16
C LYS A 45 5.26 -6.72 7.10
N ARG A 46 5.79 -5.53 7.43
CA ARG A 46 5.13 -4.55 8.32
C ARG A 46 3.91 -3.89 7.68
N THR A 47 3.75 -3.96 6.36
CA THR A 47 2.56 -3.43 5.66
C THR A 47 1.38 -4.38 5.66
N LEU A 48 1.60 -5.64 6.06
CA LEU A 48 0.62 -6.71 6.00
C LEU A 48 -0.05 -6.92 7.36
N HIS A 49 -1.31 -7.32 7.33
CA HIS A 49 -2.00 -7.92 8.46
C HIS A 49 -2.02 -9.45 8.31
N TYR A 50 -1.91 -10.14 9.42
CA TYR A 50 -1.89 -11.60 9.46
C TYR A 50 -3.14 -12.17 10.15
N PRO A 51 -3.62 -13.38 9.74
CA PRO A 51 -3.14 -14.12 8.59
C PRO A 51 -3.33 -13.31 7.29
N HIS A 52 -2.33 -13.31 6.40
CA HIS A 52 -2.40 -12.64 5.11
C HIS A 52 -2.77 -13.65 4.02
N VAL A 53 -3.73 -13.31 3.18
CA VAL A 53 -4.18 -14.17 2.07
C VAL A 53 -3.73 -13.59 0.74
N ARG A 54 -3.09 -14.42 -0.08
CA ARG A 54 -2.79 -14.09 -1.48
C ARG A 54 -3.42 -15.11 -2.41
N ILE A 55 -4.18 -14.63 -3.40
CA ILE A 55 -4.64 -15.43 -4.54
C ILE A 55 -3.79 -15.01 -5.74
N ASN A 56 -3.08 -15.97 -6.34
CA ASN A 56 -2.20 -15.73 -7.48
C ASN A 56 -2.95 -15.81 -8.82
N GLU A 57 -2.24 -15.58 -9.92
CA GLU A 57 -2.76 -15.56 -11.29
C GLU A 57 -3.41 -16.89 -11.73
N ALA A 58 -2.96 -18.00 -11.17
CA ALA A 58 -3.50 -19.34 -11.45
C ALA A 58 -4.65 -19.74 -10.51
N GLY A 59 -5.09 -18.84 -9.61
CA GLY A 59 -6.12 -19.11 -8.61
C GLY A 59 -5.62 -19.87 -7.37
N GLY A 60 -4.31 -20.12 -7.27
CA GLY A 60 -3.70 -20.72 -6.08
C GLY A 60 -3.78 -19.79 -4.87
N VAL A 61 -4.11 -20.35 -3.71
CA VAL A 61 -4.25 -19.61 -2.46
C VAL A 61 -3.03 -19.86 -1.56
N ASN A 62 -2.36 -18.78 -1.18
CA ASN A 62 -1.29 -18.79 -0.19
C ASN A 62 -1.78 -18.05 1.05
N ILE A 63 -1.62 -18.66 2.22
CA ILE A 63 -1.92 -18.06 3.51
C ILE A 63 -0.63 -17.98 4.31
N TRP A 64 -0.25 -16.76 4.72
CA TRP A 64 0.83 -16.53 5.65
C TRP A 64 0.23 -16.27 7.03
N SER A 65 0.45 -17.19 7.97
CA SER A 65 -0.14 -17.12 9.30
C SER A 65 0.48 -15.98 10.13
N ASP A 66 1.74 -15.69 9.88
CA ASP A 66 2.50 -14.62 10.52
C ASP A 66 3.62 -14.07 9.62
N ALA A 67 4.37 -13.09 10.14
CA ALA A 67 5.40 -12.39 9.39
C ALA A 67 6.61 -13.28 9.01
N SER A 68 6.84 -14.40 9.70
CA SER A 68 7.97 -15.29 9.38
C SER A 68 7.78 -16.02 8.04
N GLU A 69 6.52 -16.28 7.68
CA GLU A 69 6.15 -16.97 6.43
C GLU A 69 6.08 -16.01 5.23
N ALA A 70 5.92 -14.71 5.49
CA ALA A 70 5.77 -13.71 4.44
C ALA A 70 7.11 -13.29 3.81
N GLY A 71 7.04 -12.85 2.56
CA GLY A 71 8.17 -12.29 1.85
C GLY A 71 8.14 -12.56 0.36
N THR A 72 9.09 -11.96 -0.34
CA THR A 72 9.29 -12.13 -1.79
C THR A 72 10.71 -12.60 -2.04
N ASN A 73 10.84 -13.64 -2.86
CA ASN A 73 12.14 -14.05 -3.40
C ASN A 73 12.48 -13.14 -4.59
N PHE A 74 13.11 -11.99 -4.31
CA PHE A 74 13.47 -11.02 -5.34
C PHE A 74 14.47 -11.56 -6.37
N ASP A 75 15.38 -12.43 -5.95
CA ASP A 75 16.34 -13.05 -6.88
C ASP A 75 15.63 -13.96 -7.88
N ALA A 76 14.64 -14.72 -7.44
CA ALA A 76 13.82 -15.52 -8.33
C ALA A 76 13.01 -14.65 -9.28
N LEU A 77 12.40 -13.56 -8.79
CA LEU A 77 11.64 -12.60 -9.59
C LEU A 77 12.51 -11.95 -10.68
N ILE A 78 13.73 -11.55 -10.33
CA ILE A 78 14.69 -10.96 -11.26
C ILE A 78 15.10 -11.98 -12.31
N ARG A 79 15.44 -13.21 -11.90
CA ARG A 79 15.86 -14.26 -12.85
C ARG A 79 14.75 -14.67 -13.82
N SER A 80 13.51 -14.76 -13.34
CA SER A 80 12.37 -15.23 -14.17
C SER A 80 11.82 -14.16 -15.09
N GLU A 81 11.77 -12.90 -14.64
CA GLU A 81 11.08 -11.84 -15.36
C GLU A 81 11.99 -10.68 -15.82
N GLY A 82 13.22 -10.61 -15.32
CA GLY A 82 14.09 -9.44 -15.50
C GLY A 82 13.58 -8.21 -14.74
N TRP A 83 12.82 -8.43 -13.66
CA TRP A 83 12.23 -7.35 -12.87
C TRP A 83 13.30 -6.44 -12.26
N ALA A 84 13.09 -5.12 -12.39
CA ALA A 84 13.93 -4.11 -11.76
C ALA A 84 13.13 -3.21 -10.82
N ARG A 85 11.91 -2.85 -11.18
CA ARG A 85 10.99 -2.04 -10.36
C ARG A 85 9.53 -2.24 -10.75
N SER A 86 8.64 -1.83 -9.85
CA SER A 86 7.21 -1.72 -10.11
C SER A 86 6.74 -0.27 -9.93
N SER A 87 5.75 0.17 -10.72
CA SER A 87 5.01 1.40 -10.46
C SER A 87 3.61 1.08 -9.98
N LEU A 88 3.13 1.84 -9.01
CA LEU A 88 1.74 1.84 -8.60
C LEU A 88 1.00 2.82 -9.50
N ASP A 89 0.25 2.31 -10.48
CA ASP A 89 -0.34 3.12 -11.54
C ASP A 89 -1.68 3.74 -11.11
N SER A 90 -2.52 2.96 -10.41
CA SER A 90 -3.75 3.47 -9.80
C SER A 90 -4.16 2.67 -8.56
N VAL A 91 -4.82 3.36 -7.62
CA VAL A 91 -5.45 2.78 -6.43
C VAL A 91 -6.83 3.40 -6.31
N THR A 92 -7.86 2.61 -6.58
CA THR A 92 -9.25 3.07 -6.60
C THR A 92 -10.04 2.38 -5.50
N MET A 93 -10.57 3.15 -4.55
CA MET A 93 -11.45 2.63 -3.52
C MET A 93 -12.78 2.19 -4.15
N ARG A 94 -13.19 0.96 -3.89
CA ARG A 94 -14.44 0.39 -4.41
C ARG A 94 -15.51 0.25 -3.33
N GLN A 95 -15.11 -0.17 -2.13
CA GLN A 95 -15.99 -0.34 -0.98
C GLN A 95 -15.26 0.05 0.29
N ASN A 96 -15.94 0.65 1.25
CA ASN A 96 -15.34 1.02 2.52
C ASN A 96 -16.34 0.96 3.68
N ASP A 97 -15.81 0.59 4.84
CA ASP A 97 -16.42 0.80 6.13
C ASP A 97 -15.35 1.15 7.20
N PRO A 98 -15.69 1.38 8.47
CA PRO A 98 -14.72 1.78 9.49
C PRO A 98 -13.56 0.80 9.71
N VAL A 99 -13.74 -0.48 9.43
CA VAL A 99 -12.74 -1.53 9.74
C VAL A 99 -12.13 -2.18 8.50
N LYS A 100 -12.69 -1.91 7.30
CA LYS A 100 -12.24 -2.57 6.08
C LYS A 100 -12.48 -1.70 4.85
N VAL A 101 -11.50 -1.68 3.94
CA VAL A 101 -11.58 -0.99 2.64
C VAL A 101 -11.11 -1.93 1.54
N HIS A 102 -11.85 -1.97 0.43
CA HIS A 102 -11.48 -2.71 -0.77
C HIS A 102 -10.97 -1.74 -1.83
N PHE A 103 -9.78 -2.02 -2.35
CA PHE A 103 -9.15 -1.25 -3.42
C PHE A 103 -8.95 -2.10 -4.68
N GLU A 104 -9.27 -1.53 -5.81
CA GLU A 104 -8.73 -1.97 -7.09
C GLU A 104 -7.38 -1.31 -7.29
N VAL A 105 -6.36 -2.11 -7.55
CA VAL A 105 -4.97 -1.68 -7.69
C VAL A 105 -4.47 -2.08 -9.07
N VAL A 106 -3.94 -1.13 -9.83
CA VAL A 106 -3.23 -1.39 -11.08
C VAL A 106 -1.77 -1.03 -10.89
N PHE A 107 -0.88 -1.93 -11.31
CA PHE A 107 0.54 -1.69 -11.23
C PHE A 107 1.28 -2.28 -12.44
N SER A 108 2.40 -1.67 -12.78
CA SER A 108 3.24 -2.11 -13.90
C SER A 108 4.62 -2.55 -13.41
N ARG A 109 5.22 -3.48 -14.16
CA ARG A 109 6.59 -3.97 -13.92
C ARG A 109 7.52 -3.54 -15.05
N TYR A 110 8.76 -3.22 -14.69
CA TYR A 110 9.77 -2.68 -15.59
C TYR A 110 11.08 -3.45 -15.46
N LYS A 111 11.78 -3.59 -16.57
CA LYS A 111 13.17 -4.07 -16.63
C LYS A 111 14.16 -2.95 -16.27
N ALA A 112 15.42 -3.29 -16.11
CA ALA A 112 16.49 -2.35 -15.76
C ALA A 112 16.72 -1.28 -16.84
N ASP A 113 16.43 -1.57 -18.12
CA ASP A 113 16.51 -0.62 -19.23
C ASP A 113 15.31 0.34 -19.30
N GLY A 114 14.36 0.24 -18.37
CA GLY A 114 13.16 1.06 -18.31
C GLY A 114 11.99 0.52 -19.13
N THR A 115 12.14 -0.60 -19.83
CA THR A 115 11.05 -1.23 -20.59
C THR A 115 9.96 -1.73 -19.64
N ARG A 116 8.72 -1.23 -19.83
CA ARG A 116 7.54 -1.79 -19.18
C ARG A 116 7.17 -3.11 -19.86
N TYR A 117 7.25 -4.21 -19.14
CA TYR A 117 6.98 -5.52 -19.71
C TYR A 117 5.63 -6.13 -19.30
N ALA A 118 5.01 -5.60 -18.24
CA ALA A 118 3.70 -6.08 -17.81
C ALA A 118 2.94 -5.00 -17.04
N THR A 119 1.60 -5.06 -17.12
CA THR A 119 0.67 -4.30 -16.27
C THR A 119 -0.36 -5.28 -15.72
N TYR A 120 -0.61 -5.22 -14.42
CA TYR A 120 -1.48 -6.15 -13.72
C TYR A 120 -2.58 -5.42 -12.97
N GLN A 121 -3.76 -6.04 -12.97
CA GLN A 121 -4.87 -5.69 -12.10
C GLN A 121 -4.82 -6.52 -10.83
N SER A 122 -5.30 -5.97 -9.73
CA SER A 122 -5.31 -6.63 -8.44
C SER A 122 -6.41 -6.07 -7.56
N LEU A 123 -7.00 -6.92 -6.73
CA LEU A 123 -7.95 -6.52 -5.69
C LEU A 123 -7.27 -6.65 -4.33
N TRP A 124 -7.26 -5.57 -3.57
CA TRP A 124 -6.62 -5.50 -2.25
C TRP A 124 -7.64 -5.20 -1.17
N ILE A 125 -7.60 -5.97 -0.09
CA ILE A 125 -8.43 -5.78 1.08
C ILE A 125 -7.53 -5.31 2.22
N VAL A 126 -7.79 -4.09 2.68
CA VAL A 126 -7.05 -3.44 3.77
C VAL A 126 -7.96 -3.37 4.98
N THR A 127 -7.46 -3.77 6.13
CA THR A 127 -8.22 -3.82 7.40
C THR A 127 -7.63 -2.88 8.43
N ASN A 128 -8.47 -2.37 9.31
CA ASN A 128 -8.07 -1.64 10.50
C ASN A 128 -8.13 -2.58 11.71
N LYS A 129 -7.01 -2.79 12.37
CA LYS A 129 -6.92 -3.52 13.64
C LYS A 129 -6.36 -2.59 14.69
N ASP A 130 -7.18 -2.24 15.67
CA ASP A 130 -6.80 -1.36 16.79
C ASP A 130 -6.18 -0.02 16.34
N GLY A 131 -6.74 0.59 15.29
CA GLY A 131 -6.27 1.85 14.75
C GLY A 131 -5.15 1.74 13.71
N VAL A 132 -4.61 0.54 13.48
CA VAL A 132 -3.55 0.28 12.50
C VAL A 132 -4.14 -0.32 11.24
N TRP A 133 -3.89 0.33 10.09
CA TRP A 133 -4.27 -0.17 8.77
C TRP A 133 -3.17 -1.06 8.19
N GLY A 134 -3.57 -2.21 7.63
CA GLY A 134 -2.65 -3.15 7.00
C GLY A 134 -3.33 -3.98 5.92
N VAL A 135 -2.57 -4.46 4.94
CA VAL A 135 -3.08 -5.28 3.84
C VAL A 135 -3.37 -6.69 4.35
N GLN A 136 -4.66 -7.06 4.42
CA GLN A 136 -5.11 -8.37 4.90
C GLN A 136 -5.18 -9.43 3.80
N ALA A 137 -5.56 -9.01 2.57
CA ALA A 137 -5.68 -9.93 1.46
C ALA A 137 -5.39 -9.24 0.12
N ARG A 138 -4.88 -10.03 -0.84
CA ARG A 138 -4.65 -9.62 -2.22
C ARG A 138 -5.06 -10.73 -3.19
N SER A 139 -5.80 -10.37 -4.23
CA SER A 139 -5.98 -11.19 -5.42
C SER A 139 -5.32 -10.47 -6.58
N SER A 140 -4.37 -11.09 -7.27
CA SER A 140 -3.57 -10.44 -8.30
C SER A 140 -3.43 -11.34 -9.53
N PHE A 141 -3.47 -10.73 -10.71
CA PHE A 141 -3.12 -11.39 -11.97
C PHE A 141 -1.61 -11.40 -12.24
N ALA A 142 -0.79 -10.91 -11.30
CA ALA A 142 0.66 -11.07 -11.36
C ALA A 142 1.08 -12.45 -10.84
N PRO A 143 2.09 -13.09 -11.46
CA PRO A 143 2.67 -14.35 -10.99
C PRO A 143 3.38 -14.19 -9.63
#